data_540649e8c07982052e3202d49b9d687f
#
_entry.id   540649e8c07982052e3202d49b9d687f
#
_cell.length_a   1.000
_cell.length_b   1.000
_cell.length_c   1.000
_cell.angle_alpha   90.00
_cell.angle_beta   90.00
_cell.angle_gamma   90.00
#
_symmetry.space_group_name_H-M   'P 1'
#
loop_
_entity.id
_entity.type
_entity.pdbx_description
1 polymer ?
#
loop_
_entity_poly.entity_id
_entity_poly.type
_entity_poly.pdbx_seq_one_letter_code
_entity_poly.pdbx_strand_id
1 'polypeptide(L)'
;HRTRTYVVAFKSKSECDNFLFPNKVSLGKHITDIIDLSVKADERYYFSQGTAKYERLNKAIADRNQLYRFSDWGIQSGKDGIAFTLKANMGTYPNRIPIIKDHFGIRNITPDECLALQGFPPFFTFPDTVPKREQYKQAGNTICLSNIFSGLRGLHDRDREQILK
;
A
#
# COMPACT_ATOMS: atom_id res chain seq x y z
N HIS A 1 -10.80 -3.91 -3.60
CA HIS A 1 -11.34 -2.99 -2.57
C HIS A 1 -11.15 -3.58 -1.17
N ARG A 2 -10.67 -2.75 -0.23
CA ARG A 2 -10.55 -3.10 1.18
C ARG A 2 -11.60 -2.29 1.95
N THR A 3 -12.79 -2.84 2.12
CA THR A 3 -13.85 -2.21 2.89
C THR A 3 -13.51 -2.18 4.37
N ARG A 4 -13.72 -1.04 5.02
CA ARG A 4 -13.56 -0.85 6.47
C ARG A 4 -14.75 -0.08 7.02
N THR A 5 -15.15 -0.44 8.22
CA THR A 5 -16.12 0.32 8.97
C THR A 5 -15.39 1.33 9.84
N TYR A 6 -15.78 2.59 9.74
CA TYR A 6 -15.27 3.66 10.58
C TYR A 6 -16.40 4.07 11.53
N VAL A 7 -16.08 4.12 12.81
CA VAL A 7 -17.00 4.58 13.85
C VAL A 7 -16.38 5.85 14.45
N VAL A 8 -17.12 6.94 14.38
CA VAL A 8 -16.73 8.21 15.00
C VAL A 8 -17.67 8.45 16.18
N ALA A 9 -17.09 8.66 17.36
CA ALA A 9 -17.83 8.90 18.58
C ALA A 9 -17.48 10.28 19.12
N PHE A 10 -18.49 10.98 19.63
CA PHE A 10 -18.36 12.33 20.18
C PHE A 10 -18.80 12.36 21.64
N LYS A 11 -18.18 13.24 22.42
CA LYS A 11 -18.50 13.43 23.83
C LYS A 11 -19.82 14.17 24.01
N SER A 12 -20.20 15.03 23.07
CA SER A 12 -21.44 15.78 23.10
C SER A 12 -22.28 15.58 21.85
N LYS A 13 -23.60 15.76 21.98
CA LYS A 13 -24.54 15.72 20.86
C LYS A 13 -24.25 16.82 19.84
N SER A 14 -23.89 18.00 20.30
CA SER A 14 -23.60 19.17 19.44
C SER A 14 -22.40 18.88 18.50
N GLU A 15 -21.35 18.23 18.99
CA GLU A 15 -20.21 17.82 18.16
C GLU A 15 -20.63 16.75 17.14
N CYS A 16 -21.47 15.81 17.55
CA CYS A 16 -21.99 14.77 16.66
C CYS A 16 -22.85 15.34 15.51
N ASP A 17 -23.74 16.29 15.85
CA ASP A 17 -24.66 16.91 14.88
C ASP A 17 -23.90 17.79 13.85
N ASN A 18 -22.72 18.29 14.20
CA ASN A 18 -21.86 19.09 13.33
C ASN A 18 -20.85 18.25 12.49
N PHE A 19 -20.74 16.97 12.74
CA PHE A 19 -19.81 16.11 12.00
C PHE A 19 -20.40 15.68 10.68
N LEU A 20 -19.64 15.88 9.60
CA LEU A 20 -19.99 15.39 8.27
C LEU A 20 -18.90 14.46 7.77
N PHE A 21 -19.28 13.28 7.28
CA PHE A 21 -18.35 12.42 6.58
C PHE A 21 -17.85 13.13 5.31
N PRO A 22 -16.54 13.08 5.04
CA PRO A 22 -15.96 13.73 3.87
C PRO A 22 -16.47 13.09 2.58
N ASN A 23 -16.62 13.91 1.55
CA ASN A 23 -16.93 13.43 0.21
C ASN A 23 -15.79 12.57 -0.35
N LYS A 24 -16.12 11.71 -1.31
CA LYS A 24 -15.12 10.94 -2.05
C LYS A 24 -14.14 11.87 -2.75
N VAL A 25 -12.85 11.63 -2.54
CA VAL A 25 -11.77 12.33 -3.21
C VAL A 25 -11.06 11.35 -4.12
N SER A 26 -10.80 11.73 -5.38
CA SER A 26 -9.93 10.96 -6.26
C SER A 26 -8.50 11.09 -5.74
N LEU A 27 -7.80 9.97 -5.60
CA LEU A 27 -6.38 9.99 -5.21
C LEU A 27 -5.50 10.65 -6.27
N GLY A 28 -5.88 10.59 -7.56
CA GLY A 28 -5.14 11.20 -8.66
C GLY A 28 -3.68 10.74 -8.78
N LYS A 29 -3.31 9.64 -8.12
CA LYS A 29 -1.95 9.10 -8.10
C LYS A 29 -1.91 7.71 -8.72
N HIS A 30 -0.91 7.49 -9.56
CA HIS A 30 -0.55 6.19 -10.10
C HIS A 30 0.53 5.51 -9.25
N ILE A 31 0.75 4.21 -9.47
CA ILE A 31 1.77 3.43 -8.76
C ILE A 31 3.17 4.03 -8.96
N THR A 32 3.44 4.55 -10.15
CA THR A 32 4.71 5.20 -10.51
C THR A 32 4.96 6.53 -9.83
N ASP A 33 3.92 7.18 -9.30
CA ASP A 33 4.07 8.38 -8.46
C ASP A 33 4.47 8.06 -7.03
N ILE A 34 4.43 6.76 -6.67
CA ILE A 34 4.68 6.27 -5.32
C ILE A 34 5.93 5.39 -5.29
N ILE A 35 6.12 4.55 -6.31
CA ILE A 35 7.25 3.63 -6.43
C ILE A 35 8.16 4.12 -7.56
N ASP A 36 9.39 4.51 -7.23
CA ASP A 36 10.39 4.90 -8.21
C ASP A 36 11.01 3.66 -8.87
N LEU A 37 10.68 3.46 -10.14
CA LEU A 37 11.18 2.32 -10.92
C LEU A 37 12.64 2.47 -11.37
N SER A 38 13.24 3.66 -11.21
CA SER A 38 14.63 3.96 -11.56
C SER A 38 15.61 3.69 -10.40
N VAL A 39 15.12 3.46 -9.20
CA VAL A 39 15.91 3.13 -8.02
C VAL A 39 15.97 1.61 -7.85
N LYS A 40 17.21 1.08 -7.81
CA LYS A 40 17.43 -0.35 -7.60
C LYS A 40 17.13 -0.73 -6.16
N ALA A 41 16.23 -1.69 -5.96
CA ALA A 41 16.01 -2.28 -4.65
C ALA A 41 17.11 -3.29 -4.28
N ASP A 42 17.14 -3.76 -3.04
CA ASP A 42 18.05 -4.82 -2.62
C ASP A 42 17.80 -6.10 -3.44
N GLU A 43 18.87 -6.80 -3.80
CA GLU A 43 18.85 -8.01 -4.65
C GLU A 43 17.89 -9.10 -4.13
N ARG A 44 17.71 -9.18 -2.84
CA ARG A 44 16.80 -10.16 -2.19
C ARG A 44 15.35 -10.06 -2.65
N TYR A 45 14.93 -8.92 -3.20
CA TYR A 45 13.58 -8.71 -3.69
C TYR A 45 13.39 -9.18 -5.13
N TYR A 46 14.48 -9.31 -5.89
CA TYR A 46 14.42 -9.69 -7.30
C TYR A 46 14.24 -11.20 -7.48
N PHE A 47 13.49 -11.54 -8.52
CA PHE A 47 13.39 -12.92 -8.98
C PHE A 47 14.61 -13.24 -9.87
N SER A 48 15.26 -14.36 -9.62
CA SER A 48 16.41 -14.80 -10.40
C SER A 48 16.01 -15.10 -11.85
N GLN A 49 16.69 -14.48 -12.80
CA GLN A 49 16.51 -14.75 -14.23
C GLN A 49 16.81 -16.22 -14.54
N GLY A 50 16.17 -16.76 -15.59
CA GLY A 50 16.31 -18.16 -15.99
C GLY A 50 15.52 -19.16 -15.15
N THR A 51 14.84 -18.72 -14.08
CA THR A 51 13.95 -19.59 -13.33
C THR A 51 12.58 -19.67 -13.99
N ALA A 52 11.92 -20.83 -13.91
CA ALA A 52 10.56 -21.02 -14.44
C ALA A 52 9.56 -19.98 -13.89
N LYS A 53 9.78 -19.53 -12.63
CA LYS A 53 8.97 -18.48 -12.01
C LYS A 53 9.21 -17.13 -12.67
N TYR A 54 10.46 -16.78 -12.93
CA TYR A 54 10.81 -15.53 -13.62
C TYR A 54 10.23 -15.50 -15.04
N GLU A 55 10.38 -16.59 -15.80
CA GLU A 55 9.88 -16.67 -17.18
C GLU A 55 8.36 -16.53 -17.25
N ARG A 56 7.64 -17.15 -16.32
CA ARG A 56 6.18 -16.98 -16.21
C ARG A 56 5.80 -15.53 -15.92
N LEU A 57 6.50 -14.86 -15.01
CA LEU A 57 6.28 -13.45 -14.68
C LEU A 57 6.61 -12.55 -15.87
N ASN A 58 7.76 -12.77 -16.51
CA ASN A 58 8.21 -11.95 -17.64
C ASN A 58 7.24 -12.03 -18.83
N LYS A 59 6.66 -13.19 -19.06
CA LYS A 59 5.63 -13.41 -20.10
C LYS A 59 4.29 -12.73 -19.75
N ALA A 60 3.93 -12.68 -18.47
CA ALA A 60 2.65 -12.14 -18.01
C ALA A 60 2.67 -10.63 -17.77
N ILE A 61 3.83 -10.04 -17.50
CA ILE A 61 3.97 -8.62 -17.20
C ILE A 61 4.03 -7.83 -18.52
N ALA A 62 2.90 -7.30 -18.93
CA ALA A 62 2.79 -6.47 -20.12
C ALA A 62 3.05 -4.98 -19.85
N ASP A 63 2.69 -4.48 -18.69
CA ASP A 63 2.79 -3.07 -18.31
C ASP A 63 3.62 -2.90 -17.05
N ARG A 64 4.67 -2.06 -17.11
CA ARG A 64 5.53 -1.76 -15.95
C ARG A 64 4.89 -0.84 -14.93
N ASN A 65 3.85 -0.12 -15.32
CA ASN A 65 3.16 0.83 -14.46
C ASN A 65 2.08 0.18 -13.59
N GLN A 66 2.05 -1.15 -13.53
CA GLN A 66 1.07 -1.91 -12.77
C GLN A 66 1.74 -2.87 -11.79
N LEU A 67 1.03 -3.18 -10.71
CA LEU A 67 1.39 -4.25 -9.81
C LEU A 67 0.77 -5.57 -10.26
N TYR A 68 1.51 -6.64 -10.03
CA TYR A 68 1.11 -8.01 -10.33
C TYR A 68 1.09 -8.86 -9.06
N ARG A 69 0.39 -9.95 -9.09
CA ARG A 69 0.41 -10.95 -8.00
C ARG A 69 0.17 -12.34 -8.54
N PHE A 70 0.67 -13.34 -7.84
CA PHE A 70 0.24 -14.71 -8.03
C PHE A 70 -1.17 -14.92 -7.46
N SER A 71 -1.98 -15.68 -8.18
CA SER A 71 -3.29 -16.15 -7.76
C SER A 71 -3.44 -17.63 -8.12
N ASP A 72 -4.49 -18.24 -7.63
CA ASP A 72 -4.81 -19.65 -7.96
C ASP A 72 -5.07 -19.84 -9.46
N TRP A 73 -5.45 -18.77 -10.16
CA TRP A 73 -5.74 -18.73 -11.60
C TRP A 73 -4.58 -18.23 -12.46
N GLY A 74 -3.38 -18.06 -11.87
CA GLY A 74 -2.21 -17.55 -12.56
C GLY A 74 -1.73 -16.19 -12.05
N ILE A 75 -1.16 -15.38 -12.95
CA ILE A 75 -0.66 -14.03 -12.62
C ILE A 75 -1.73 -13.01 -12.98
N GLN A 76 -2.10 -12.19 -12.02
CA GLN A 76 -3.08 -11.13 -12.19
C GLN A 76 -2.41 -9.77 -12.12
N SER A 77 -2.83 -8.84 -12.98
CA SER A 77 -2.47 -7.42 -12.90
C SER A 77 -3.45 -6.64 -12.02
N GLY A 78 -2.99 -5.56 -11.42
CA GLY A 78 -3.86 -4.51 -10.92
C GLY A 78 -4.68 -3.90 -12.05
N LYS A 79 -5.83 -3.32 -11.74
CA LYS A 79 -6.65 -2.60 -12.71
C LYS A 79 -6.41 -1.11 -12.57
N ASP A 80 -6.26 -0.43 -13.70
CA ASP A 80 -6.24 1.04 -13.77
C ASP A 80 -5.20 1.71 -12.83
N GLY A 81 -4.02 1.10 -12.68
CA GLY A 81 -2.98 1.61 -11.79
C GLY A 81 -3.29 1.50 -10.29
N ILE A 82 -4.34 0.76 -9.93
CA ILE A 82 -4.74 0.56 -8.53
C ILE A 82 -3.97 -0.61 -7.92
N ALA A 83 -3.35 -0.36 -6.78
CA ALA A 83 -2.67 -1.41 -6.02
C ALA A 83 -3.64 -2.46 -5.46
N PHE A 84 -3.17 -3.70 -5.41
CA PHE A 84 -3.90 -4.75 -4.71
C PHE A 84 -4.00 -4.44 -3.21
N THR A 85 -5.05 -4.97 -2.58
CA THR A 85 -5.16 -4.93 -1.12
C THR A 85 -3.96 -5.62 -0.49
N LEU A 86 -3.15 -4.86 0.24
CA LEU A 86 -2.06 -5.37 1.05
C LEU A 86 -2.64 -6.15 2.25
N LYS A 87 -2.14 -7.35 2.48
CA LYS A 87 -2.65 -8.24 3.53
C LYS A 87 -1.54 -8.60 4.52
N ALA A 88 -1.88 -8.73 5.79
CA ALA A 88 -0.93 -9.14 6.84
C ALA A 88 -0.20 -10.46 6.53
N ASN A 89 -0.85 -11.36 5.82
CA ASN A 89 -0.26 -12.65 5.47
C ASN A 89 0.80 -12.61 4.34
N MET A 90 1.11 -11.44 3.79
CA MET A 90 2.29 -11.25 2.92
C MET A 90 3.58 -11.68 3.63
N GLY A 91 3.68 -11.41 4.93
CA GLY A 91 4.83 -11.84 5.73
C GLY A 91 4.98 -13.34 5.86
N THR A 92 3.87 -14.09 5.80
CA THR A 92 3.89 -15.56 5.90
C THR A 92 3.98 -16.24 4.53
N TYR A 93 3.34 -15.65 3.53
CA TYR A 93 3.26 -16.19 2.18
C TYR A 93 3.87 -15.21 1.15
N PRO A 94 5.18 -15.35 0.82
CA PRO A 94 5.87 -14.43 -0.09
C PRO A 94 5.20 -14.30 -1.46
N ASN A 95 4.53 -15.32 -1.95
CA ASN A 95 3.77 -15.27 -3.22
C ASN A 95 2.57 -14.30 -3.18
N ARG A 96 2.21 -13.79 -1.99
CA ARG A 96 1.15 -12.79 -1.82
C ARG A 96 1.66 -11.36 -1.79
N ILE A 97 2.98 -11.17 -1.81
CA ILE A 97 3.59 -9.84 -1.94
C ILE A 97 3.36 -9.39 -3.39
N PRO A 98 2.89 -8.16 -3.61
CA PRO A 98 2.77 -7.62 -4.95
C PRO A 98 4.12 -7.55 -5.67
N ILE A 99 4.07 -7.70 -6.97
CA ILE A 99 5.22 -7.79 -7.87
C ILE A 99 5.19 -6.59 -8.81
N ILE A 100 6.36 -6.04 -9.08
CA ILE A 100 6.56 -4.97 -10.06
C ILE A 100 7.74 -5.31 -10.97
N LYS A 101 7.76 -4.74 -12.18
CA LYS A 101 8.90 -4.78 -13.09
C LYS A 101 9.48 -3.38 -13.17
N ASP A 102 10.64 -3.19 -12.55
CA ASP A 102 11.42 -1.95 -12.62
C ASP A 102 12.46 -1.98 -13.76
N HIS A 103 13.38 -1.02 -13.78
CA HIS A 103 14.45 -0.96 -14.79
C HIS A 103 15.50 -2.05 -14.62
N PHE A 104 15.59 -2.69 -13.46
CA PHE A 104 16.60 -3.68 -13.12
C PHE A 104 16.09 -5.11 -13.19
N GLY A 105 14.76 -5.32 -13.17
CA GLY A 105 14.18 -6.64 -13.27
C GLY A 105 12.77 -6.76 -12.71
N ILE A 106 12.38 -7.99 -12.43
CA ILE A 106 11.09 -8.31 -11.81
C ILE A 106 11.33 -8.59 -10.34
N ARG A 107 10.60 -7.91 -9.47
CA ARG A 107 10.77 -8.02 -8.02
C ARG A 107 9.48 -7.93 -7.23
N ASN A 108 9.51 -8.39 -6.00
CA ASN A 108 8.52 -8.01 -5.02
C ASN A 108 8.67 -6.53 -4.66
N ILE A 109 7.59 -5.84 -4.34
CA ILE A 109 7.69 -4.52 -3.72
C ILE A 109 8.26 -4.65 -2.31
N THR A 110 8.98 -3.64 -1.86
CA THR A 110 9.59 -3.62 -0.52
C THR A 110 8.55 -3.32 0.58
N PRO A 111 8.84 -3.60 1.86
CA PRO A 111 7.96 -3.18 2.96
C PRO A 111 7.74 -1.67 3.02
N ASP A 112 8.77 -0.87 2.72
CA ASP A 112 8.66 0.59 2.73
C ASP A 112 7.78 1.09 1.56
N GLU A 113 7.88 0.45 0.38
CA GLU A 113 6.94 0.71 -0.72
C GLU A 113 5.49 0.31 -0.36
N CYS A 114 5.31 -0.75 0.45
CA CYS A 114 4.00 -1.08 0.99
C CYS A 114 3.46 0.02 1.91
N LEU A 115 4.30 0.64 2.75
CA LEU A 115 3.92 1.79 3.56
C LEU A 115 3.59 3.01 2.70
N ALA A 116 4.41 3.31 1.69
CA ALA A 116 4.18 4.40 0.76
C ALA A 116 2.83 4.26 0.03
N LEU A 117 2.46 3.04 -0.39
CA LEU A 117 1.16 2.72 -0.97
C LEU A 117 -0.01 2.91 0.02
N GLN A 118 0.25 2.86 1.32
CA GLN A 118 -0.72 3.17 2.38
C GLN A 118 -0.75 4.67 2.73
N GLY A 119 0.09 5.49 2.07
CA GLY A 119 0.15 6.94 2.27
C GLY A 119 1.08 7.39 3.38
N PHE A 120 1.96 6.52 3.88
CA PHE A 120 2.99 6.93 4.84
C PHE A 120 4.05 7.80 4.14
N PRO A 121 4.57 8.83 4.84
CA PRO A 121 5.58 9.70 4.27
C PRO A 121 6.94 8.97 4.13
N PRO A 122 7.83 9.43 3.22
CA PRO A 122 9.10 8.74 2.93
C PRO A 122 10.05 8.58 4.11
N PHE A 123 9.96 9.45 5.12
CA PHE A 123 10.79 9.36 6.32
C PHE A 123 10.32 8.26 7.29
N PHE A 124 9.13 7.71 7.08
CA PHE A 124 8.62 6.63 7.90
C PHE A 124 9.04 5.29 7.27
N THR A 125 10.08 4.71 7.82
CA THR A 125 10.64 3.43 7.36
C THR A 125 10.66 2.42 8.50
N PHE A 126 10.77 1.14 8.16
CA PHE A 126 10.93 0.10 9.17
C PHE A 126 12.36 0.07 9.70
N PRO A 127 12.57 -0.04 11.02
CA PRO A 127 13.89 -0.30 11.58
C PRO A 127 14.48 -1.61 11.04
N ASP A 128 15.79 -1.65 10.82
CA ASP A 128 16.48 -2.86 10.33
C ASP A 128 16.40 -4.03 11.32
N THR A 129 16.18 -3.74 12.61
CA THR A 129 16.00 -4.73 13.66
C THR A 129 14.70 -5.52 13.53
N VAL A 130 13.71 -5.00 12.79
CA VAL A 130 12.44 -5.70 12.56
C VAL A 130 12.58 -6.68 11.40
N PRO A 131 12.35 -7.99 11.61
CA PRO A 131 12.42 -8.96 10.52
C PRO A 131 11.48 -8.62 9.36
N LYS A 132 11.93 -8.83 8.11
CA LYS A 132 11.15 -8.50 6.90
C LYS A 132 9.75 -9.12 6.90
N ARG A 133 9.61 -10.32 7.44
CA ARG A 133 8.31 -10.97 7.62
C ARG A 133 7.34 -10.11 8.45
N GLU A 134 7.84 -9.56 9.56
CA GLU A 134 7.01 -8.72 10.44
C GLU A 134 6.76 -7.35 9.83
N GLN A 135 7.73 -6.79 9.09
CA GLN A 135 7.54 -5.55 8.33
C GLN A 135 6.37 -5.67 7.35
N TYR A 136 6.33 -6.73 6.51
CA TYR A 136 5.21 -6.99 5.60
C TYR A 136 3.88 -7.21 6.33
N LYS A 137 3.92 -7.91 7.46
CA LYS A 137 2.73 -8.16 8.28
C LYS A 137 2.17 -6.86 8.84
N GLN A 138 3.04 -6.00 9.36
CA GLN A 138 2.65 -4.68 9.88
C GLN A 138 2.11 -3.78 8.76
N ALA A 139 2.81 -3.68 7.64
CA ALA A 139 2.33 -2.93 6.48
C ALA A 139 0.96 -3.42 5.99
N GLY A 140 0.73 -4.74 5.99
CA GLY A 140 -0.55 -5.31 5.60
C GLY A 140 -1.68 -5.12 6.62
N ASN A 141 -1.35 -4.95 7.90
CA ASN A 141 -2.33 -4.67 8.97
C ASN A 141 -2.67 -3.19 9.10
N THR A 142 -1.81 -2.32 8.58
CA THR A 142 -2.01 -0.88 8.71
C THR A 142 -3.24 -0.38 7.95
N ILE A 143 -3.67 0.81 8.29
CA ILE A 143 -4.76 1.51 7.62
C ILE A 143 -4.19 2.54 6.65
N CYS A 144 -4.90 2.81 5.56
CA CYS A 144 -4.53 3.86 4.62
C CYS A 144 -4.65 5.23 5.29
N LEU A 145 -3.55 5.97 5.40
CA LEU A 145 -3.51 7.27 6.09
C LEU A 145 -4.40 8.32 5.41
N SER A 146 -4.53 8.29 4.09
CA SER A 146 -5.43 9.21 3.39
C SER A 146 -6.87 9.10 3.85
N ASN A 147 -7.32 7.90 4.23
CA ASN A 147 -8.68 7.70 4.77
C ASN A 147 -8.82 8.30 6.16
N ILE A 148 -7.79 8.20 7.01
CA ILE A 148 -7.79 8.81 8.34
C ILE A 148 -7.82 10.33 8.23
N PHE A 149 -6.92 10.90 7.41
CA PHE A 149 -6.88 12.36 7.20
C PHE A 149 -8.16 12.90 6.59
N SER A 150 -8.79 12.16 5.67
CA SER A 150 -10.10 12.55 5.14
C SER A 150 -11.18 12.53 6.23
N GLY A 151 -11.17 11.53 7.12
CA GLY A 151 -12.08 11.48 8.26
C GLY A 151 -11.89 12.67 9.22
N LEU A 152 -10.63 13.02 9.52
CA LEU A 152 -10.30 14.15 10.38
C LEU A 152 -10.71 15.51 9.79
N ARG A 153 -10.76 15.64 8.47
CA ARG A 153 -11.27 16.87 7.81
C ARG A 153 -12.75 17.14 8.07
N GLY A 154 -13.50 16.12 8.49
CA GLY A 154 -14.90 16.28 8.92
C GLY A 154 -15.07 16.90 10.30
N LEU A 155 -13.97 17.04 11.07
CA LEU A 155 -13.98 17.68 12.38
C LEU A 155 -13.85 19.20 12.23
N HIS A 156 -14.42 19.94 13.19
CA HIS A 156 -14.28 21.40 13.25
C HIS A 156 -12.82 21.82 13.43
N ASP A 157 -12.40 22.96 12.88
CA ASP A 157 -10.98 23.38 12.86
C ASP A 157 -10.33 23.42 14.25
N ARG A 158 -11.09 23.79 15.29
CA ARG A 158 -10.60 23.78 16.70
C ARG A 158 -10.24 22.38 17.20
N ASP A 159 -10.99 21.38 16.78
CA ASP A 159 -10.77 19.98 17.21
C ASP A 159 -9.59 19.36 16.46
N ARG A 160 -9.34 19.80 15.21
CA ARG A 160 -8.17 19.38 14.43
C ARG A 160 -6.86 19.81 15.07
N GLU A 161 -6.77 21.02 15.60
CA GLU A 161 -5.56 21.54 16.25
C GLU A 161 -5.21 20.78 17.53
N GLN A 162 -6.21 20.20 18.22
CA GLN A 162 -5.98 19.42 19.43
C GLN A 162 -5.49 17.99 19.12
N ILE A 163 -5.87 17.41 17.98
CA ILE A 163 -5.47 16.06 17.59
C ILE A 163 -4.07 16.05 16.96
N LEU A 164 -3.62 17.16 16.38
CA LEU A 164 -2.33 17.28 15.69
C LEU A 164 -1.18 17.77 16.59
N LYS A 165 -1.45 18.07 17.86
CA LYS A 165 -0.46 18.37 18.90
C LYS A 165 -0.08 17.12 19.68
#